data_b73b64c55ff856d35f901534cc0dd3d1
#
_entry.id   b73b64c55ff856d35f901534cc0dd3d1
#
_cell.length_a   1.000
_cell.length_b   1.000
_cell.length_c   1.000
_cell.angle_alpha   90.00
_cell.angle_beta   90.00
_cell.angle_gamma   90.00
#
_symmetry.space_group_name_H-M   'P 1'
#
loop_
_entity.id
_entity.type
_entity.pdbx_description
1 polymer ?
#
loop_
_entity_poly.entity_id
_entity_poly.type
_entity_poly.pdbx_seq_one_letter_code
_entity_poly.pdbx_strand_id
1 'polypeptide(L)'
;KLFNERVPNPIGLAAGFDKSAEVYNSLFKLGYGFVEVGTITPKRQFGNPKPRVFRLEKDQALINRLGFNNHGSEIISKRIAENPPIGYLGINVGPNKDTKNKEEDYYLCLTRLASQAGYLTINISSPNTEGLRDFHEQKELEKLLTGINKIKKDKNISKPIVIKLSPDIKDIEINKIIELIIKYKIEGIILSNTTEKNRENLKDLQKNEKGGLSGQPLKDLSTTLIKKFYKE
;
A
#
# COMPACT_ATOMS: atom_id res chain seq x y z
N LYS A 1 2.87 18.23 -9.61
CA LYS A 1 3.55 18.09 -8.29
C LYS A 1 2.92 16.96 -7.50
N LEU A 2 3.70 16.26 -6.72
CA LEU A 2 3.25 15.26 -5.74
C LEU A 2 3.83 15.68 -4.38
N PHE A 3 2.99 15.98 -3.37
CA PHE A 3 3.40 16.49 -2.05
C PHE A 3 4.40 17.66 -2.12
N ASN A 4 4.12 18.64 -2.98
CA ASN A 4 4.98 19.80 -3.31
C ASN A 4 6.26 19.48 -4.09
N GLU A 5 6.64 18.23 -4.25
CA GLU A 5 7.78 17.82 -5.07
C GLU A 5 7.41 17.80 -6.57
N ARG A 6 8.36 18.20 -7.39
CA ARG A 6 8.19 18.20 -8.85
C ARG A 6 8.53 16.81 -9.39
N VAL A 7 7.53 16.12 -9.94
CA VAL A 7 7.70 14.85 -10.64
C VAL A 7 7.59 15.06 -12.16
N PRO A 8 8.33 14.29 -12.99
CA PRO A 8 8.36 14.51 -14.44
C PRO A 8 7.02 14.28 -15.12
N ASN A 9 6.20 13.36 -14.60
CA ASN A 9 4.86 13.06 -15.10
C ASN A 9 3.98 12.44 -13.98
N PRO A 10 2.66 12.35 -14.15
CA PRO A 10 1.75 11.82 -13.13
C PRO A 10 1.68 10.28 -13.09
N ILE A 11 2.44 9.57 -13.91
CA ILE A 11 2.39 8.11 -13.98
C ILE A 11 3.40 7.53 -13.00
N GLY A 12 2.92 6.84 -11.97
CA GLY A 12 3.74 6.15 -10.99
C GLY A 12 3.60 4.64 -11.03
N LEU A 13 4.61 3.92 -10.58
CA LEU A 13 4.51 2.49 -10.37
C LEU A 13 4.13 2.19 -8.91
N ALA A 14 3.00 1.52 -8.73
CA ALA A 14 2.48 1.17 -7.41
C ALA A 14 3.31 0.08 -6.71
N ALA A 15 3.25 0.07 -5.37
CA ALA A 15 3.81 -1.01 -4.56
C ALA A 15 3.30 -2.39 -4.99
N GLY A 16 4.16 -3.38 -4.89
CA GLY A 16 3.88 -4.76 -5.27
C GLY A 16 4.73 -5.28 -6.41
N PHE A 17 5.30 -4.40 -7.23
CA PHE A 17 6.26 -4.76 -8.27
C PHE A 17 7.67 -4.93 -7.69
N ASP A 18 8.25 -3.88 -7.16
CA ASP A 18 9.55 -3.90 -6.47
C ASP A 18 9.36 -4.00 -4.95
N LYS A 19 9.19 -5.22 -4.46
CA LYS A 19 8.84 -5.46 -3.06
C LYS A 19 10.00 -5.29 -2.09
N SER A 20 11.23 -5.33 -2.58
CA SER A 20 12.45 -5.31 -1.77
C SER A 20 13.41 -4.20 -2.17
N ALA A 21 12.94 -3.21 -2.91
CA ALA A 21 13.74 -2.08 -3.40
C ALA A 21 15.01 -2.54 -4.16
N GLU A 22 14.82 -3.40 -5.16
CA GLU A 22 15.91 -3.98 -5.94
C GLU A 22 16.11 -3.30 -7.29
N VAL A 23 15.02 -2.71 -7.86
CA VAL A 23 15.03 -2.22 -9.24
C VAL A 23 14.46 -0.81 -9.43
N TYR A 24 14.07 -0.10 -8.36
CA TYR A 24 13.40 1.22 -8.45
C TYR A 24 14.17 2.25 -9.29
N ASN A 25 15.52 2.26 -9.25
CA ASN A 25 16.29 3.18 -10.07
C ASN A 25 16.21 2.85 -11.58
N SER A 26 16.10 1.56 -11.94
CA SER A 26 15.83 1.14 -13.30
C SER A 26 14.42 1.54 -13.76
N LEU A 27 13.45 1.50 -12.86
CA LEU A 27 12.07 1.93 -13.13
C LEU A 27 11.98 3.44 -13.39
N PHE A 28 12.72 4.26 -12.65
CA PHE A 28 12.84 5.69 -12.97
C PHE A 28 13.41 5.92 -14.37
N LYS A 29 14.44 5.15 -14.78
CA LYS A 29 15.02 5.21 -16.13
C LYS A 29 14.04 4.79 -17.23
N LEU A 30 13.04 3.95 -16.92
CA LEU A 30 11.96 3.60 -17.83
C LEU A 30 10.90 4.73 -17.98
N GLY A 31 11.02 5.83 -17.21
CA GLY A 31 10.18 7.01 -17.36
C GLY A 31 9.05 7.15 -16.34
N TYR A 32 8.98 6.32 -15.32
CA TYR A 32 8.00 6.54 -14.24
C TYR A 32 8.30 7.84 -13.51
N GLY A 33 7.26 8.65 -13.29
CA GLY A 33 7.36 9.93 -12.58
C GLY A 33 7.66 9.76 -11.09
N PHE A 34 7.18 8.68 -10.50
CA PHE A 34 7.49 8.23 -9.15
C PHE A 34 7.34 6.70 -9.05
N VAL A 35 7.97 6.10 -8.06
CA VAL A 35 7.94 4.65 -7.83
C VAL A 35 7.65 4.37 -6.37
N GLU A 36 6.74 3.47 -6.09
CA GLU A 36 6.46 2.99 -4.73
C GLU A 36 6.98 1.56 -4.55
N VAL A 37 7.94 1.38 -3.64
CA VAL A 37 8.49 0.05 -3.28
C VAL A 37 7.75 -0.57 -2.11
N GLY A 38 7.77 -1.88 -2.00
CA GLY A 38 7.12 -2.61 -0.90
C GLY A 38 5.93 -3.45 -1.39
N THR A 39 5.08 -3.91 -0.47
CA THR A 39 4.98 -3.60 0.97
C THR A 39 6.17 -4.19 1.72
N ILE A 40 6.79 -3.38 2.53
CA ILE A 40 7.92 -3.74 3.40
C ILE A 40 7.40 -4.04 4.80
N THR A 41 7.86 -5.14 5.38
CA THR A 41 7.55 -5.53 6.76
C THR A 41 8.79 -5.41 7.66
N PRO A 42 8.66 -5.30 8.98
CA PRO A 42 9.81 -5.24 9.89
C PRO A 42 10.82 -6.35 9.66
N LYS A 43 10.35 -7.58 9.67
CA LYS A 43 11.15 -8.79 9.44
C LYS A 43 10.96 -9.30 8.02
N ARG A 44 11.96 -10.00 7.49
CA ARG A 44 11.84 -10.76 6.24
C ARG A 44 10.63 -11.66 6.26
N GLN A 45 9.93 -11.76 5.12
CA GLN A 45 8.74 -12.59 4.97
C GLN A 45 8.73 -13.24 3.59
N PHE A 46 8.47 -14.54 3.51
CA PHE A 46 8.46 -15.29 2.26
C PHE A 46 7.14 -15.15 1.48
N GLY A 47 6.10 -14.72 2.19
CA GLY A 47 4.74 -14.64 1.65
C GLY A 47 4.03 -16.00 1.65
N ASN A 48 2.91 -16.07 0.95
CA ASN A 48 2.11 -17.27 0.87
C ASN A 48 2.74 -18.32 -0.05
N PRO A 49 2.40 -19.62 0.09
CA PRO A 49 2.85 -20.69 -0.81
C PRO A 49 2.52 -20.41 -2.29
N LYS A 50 3.33 -20.91 -3.18
CA LYS A 50 3.07 -20.91 -4.63
C LYS A 50 2.17 -22.10 -5.02
N PRO A 51 1.33 -21.98 -6.08
CA PRO A 51 1.14 -20.78 -6.92
C PRO A 51 0.33 -19.70 -6.19
N ARG A 52 0.67 -18.44 -6.44
CA ARG A 52 0.10 -17.30 -5.74
C ARG A 52 -0.19 -16.08 -6.63
N VAL A 53 -0.05 -16.26 -7.95
CA VAL A 53 -0.41 -15.27 -8.97
C VAL A 53 -1.08 -16.02 -10.11
N PHE A 54 -2.26 -15.57 -10.50
CA PHE A 54 -3.13 -16.19 -11.50
C PHE A 54 -3.55 -15.14 -12.51
N ARG A 55 -3.23 -15.36 -13.81
CA ARG A 55 -3.61 -14.47 -14.89
C ARG A 55 -4.95 -14.94 -15.48
N LEU A 56 -5.90 -14.03 -15.49
CA LEU A 56 -7.23 -14.23 -16.07
C LEU A 56 -7.25 -13.49 -17.41
N GLU A 57 -6.66 -14.10 -18.44
CA GLU A 57 -6.46 -13.45 -19.74
C GLU A 57 -7.78 -13.06 -20.40
N LYS A 58 -8.80 -13.93 -20.33
CA LYS A 58 -10.14 -13.66 -20.86
C LYS A 58 -10.84 -12.47 -20.22
N ASP A 59 -10.42 -12.10 -19.01
CA ASP A 59 -11.00 -11.03 -18.20
C ASP A 59 -10.08 -9.80 -18.10
N GLN A 60 -8.91 -9.81 -18.75
CA GLN A 60 -7.88 -8.79 -18.59
C GLN A 60 -7.60 -8.48 -17.12
N ALA A 61 -7.45 -9.54 -16.34
CA ALA A 61 -7.40 -9.48 -14.89
C ALA A 61 -6.28 -10.36 -14.31
N LEU A 62 -6.02 -10.15 -13.02
CA LEU A 62 -5.05 -10.92 -12.27
C LEU A 62 -5.56 -11.12 -10.84
N ILE A 63 -5.43 -12.34 -10.34
CA ILE A 63 -5.64 -12.64 -8.92
C ILE A 63 -4.27 -12.90 -8.29
N ASN A 64 -4.02 -12.29 -7.12
CA ASN A 64 -2.82 -12.55 -6.35
C ASN A 64 -3.12 -12.81 -4.89
N ARG A 65 -2.30 -13.69 -4.28
CA ARG A 65 -2.22 -13.92 -2.84
C ARG A 65 -0.76 -13.92 -2.38
N LEU A 66 -0.04 -12.87 -2.74
CA LEU A 66 1.42 -12.78 -2.53
C LEU A 66 1.82 -12.80 -1.05
N GLY A 67 1.06 -12.12 -0.16
CA GLY A 67 1.29 -12.15 1.29
C GLY A 67 2.54 -11.39 1.74
N PHE A 68 2.79 -10.20 1.17
CA PHE A 68 3.89 -9.30 1.55
C PHE A 68 5.28 -9.94 1.57
N ASN A 69 5.62 -10.73 0.56
CA ASN A 69 6.98 -11.27 0.45
C ASN A 69 7.98 -10.13 0.24
N ASN A 70 8.96 -10.03 1.13
CA ASN A 70 10.01 -9.00 1.08
C ASN A 70 11.20 -9.37 1.97
N HIS A 71 12.32 -8.66 1.84
CA HIS A 71 13.56 -8.94 2.56
C HIS A 71 13.63 -8.37 3.98
N GLY A 72 12.60 -7.64 4.43
CA GLY A 72 12.56 -6.97 5.72
C GLY A 72 13.16 -5.57 5.70
N SER A 73 12.65 -4.72 6.60
CA SER A 73 12.96 -3.28 6.61
C SER A 73 14.43 -2.96 6.82
N GLU A 74 15.18 -3.80 7.54
CA GLU A 74 16.60 -3.59 7.80
C GLU A 74 17.45 -3.73 6.53
N ILE A 75 17.30 -4.85 5.82
CA ILE A 75 18.03 -5.11 4.58
C ILE A 75 17.65 -4.10 3.51
N ILE A 76 16.34 -3.77 3.44
CA ILE A 76 15.85 -2.82 2.43
C ILE A 76 16.34 -1.40 2.72
N SER A 77 16.36 -0.97 3.99
CA SER A 77 16.91 0.33 4.37
C SER A 77 18.38 0.45 3.99
N LYS A 78 19.19 -0.60 4.26
CA LYS A 78 20.60 -0.63 3.87
C LYS A 78 20.75 -0.53 2.34
N ARG A 79 19.96 -1.29 1.57
CA ARG A 79 19.98 -1.27 0.10
C ARG A 79 19.66 0.11 -0.47
N ILE A 80 18.66 0.80 0.07
CA ILE A 80 18.30 2.15 -0.38
C ILE A 80 19.40 3.15 -0.01
N ALA A 81 20.03 3.02 1.16
CA ALA A 81 21.15 3.87 1.55
C ALA A 81 22.39 3.68 0.65
N GLU A 82 22.68 2.44 0.26
CA GLU A 82 23.79 2.10 -0.65
C GLU A 82 23.53 2.50 -2.12
N ASN A 83 22.28 2.61 -2.52
CA ASN A 83 21.88 3.00 -3.87
C ASN A 83 20.77 4.07 -3.81
N PRO A 84 21.06 5.33 -3.51
CA PRO A 84 20.06 6.37 -3.34
C PRO A 84 19.12 6.52 -4.54
N PRO A 85 17.82 6.83 -4.33
CA PRO A 85 16.87 6.99 -5.43
C PRO A 85 17.19 8.20 -6.29
N ILE A 86 17.18 8.02 -7.62
CA ILE A 86 17.34 9.10 -8.60
C ILE A 86 16.05 9.86 -8.91
N GLY A 87 14.93 9.46 -8.29
CA GLY A 87 13.60 10.06 -8.46
C GLY A 87 12.79 9.98 -7.18
N TYR A 88 11.51 10.35 -7.26
CA TYR A 88 10.64 10.43 -6.09
C TYR A 88 10.15 9.04 -5.66
N LEU A 89 10.76 8.53 -4.59
CA LEU A 89 10.53 7.19 -4.06
C LEU A 89 9.48 7.18 -2.94
N GLY A 90 8.37 6.49 -3.15
CA GLY A 90 7.43 6.11 -2.10
C GLY A 90 7.85 4.78 -1.44
N ILE A 91 7.63 4.67 -0.15
CA ILE A 91 7.88 3.43 0.59
C ILE A 91 6.59 2.96 1.26
N ASN A 92 6.09 1.81 0.82
CA ASN A 92 4.88 1.18 1.32
C ASN A 92 5.24 0.20 2.45
N VAL A 93 4.58 0.33 3.58
CA VAL A 93 4.85 -0.47 4.78
C VAL A 93 3.61 -1.20 5.28
N GLY A 94 3.83 -2.34 5.89
CA GLY A 94 2.79 -3.18 6.47
C GLY A 94 3.33 -4.11 7.55
N PRO A 95 2.44 -4.78 8.30
CA PRO A 95 2.86 -5.68 9.38
C PRO A 95 3.31 -7.02 8.84
N ASN A 96 4.13 -7.72 9.61
CA ASN A 96 4.39 -9.14 9.40
C ASN A 96 3.10 -9.96 9.62
N LYS A 97 3.02 -11.11 8.96
CA LYS A 97 1.85 -12.00 9.05
C LYS A 97 1.63 -12.51 10.48
N ASP A 98 2.72 -12.88 11.14
CA ASP A 98 2.67 -13.57 12.44
C ASP A 98 2.88 -12.60 13.62
N THR A 99 2.78 -11.29 13.41
CA THR A 99 2.87 -10.29 14.48
C THR A 99 1.60 -10.24 15.32
N LYS A 100 1.76 -10.08 16.64
CA LYS A 100 0.62 -9.84 17.56
C LYS A 100 0.20 -8.37 17.61
N ASN A 101 1.15 -7.47 17.41
CA ASN A 101 0.93 -6.03 17.45
C ASN A 101 1.26 -5.42 16.08
N LYS A 102 0.21 -5.29 15.25
CA LYS A 102 0.36 -4.77 13.88
C LYS A 102 0.74 -3.31 13.85
N GLU A 103 0.28 -2.50 14.80
CA GLU A 103 0.60 -1.08 14.88
C GLU A 103 2.10 -0.87 15.12
N GLU A 104 2.69 -1.65 16.02
CA GLU A 104 4.13 -1.57 16.31
C GLU A 104 4.99 -1.84 15.08
N ASP A 105 4.57 -2.77 14.24
CA ASP A 105 5.24 -3.07 12.98
C ASP A 105 5.27 -1.86 12.03
N TYR A 106 4.17 -1.10 11.95
CA TYR A 106 4.14 0.16 11.19
C TYR A 106 5.10 1.18 11.80
N TYR A 107 5.07 1.38 13.11
CA TYR A 107 5.91 2.37 13.79
C TYR A 107 7.40 2.08 13.61
N LEU A 108 7.78 0.81 13.67
CA LEU A 108 9.14 0.36 13.45
C LEU A 108 9.58 0.63 12.00
N CYS A 109 8.74 0.29 11.01
CA CYS A 109 9.03 0.57 9.61
C CYS A 109 9.12 2.08 9.34
N LEU A 110 8.21 2.90 9.88
CA LEU A 110 8.25 4.36 9.75
C LEU A 110 9.57 4.92 10.31
N THR A 111 9.93 4.53 11.53
CA THR A 111 11.17 4.99 12.19
C THR A 111 12.41 4.65 11.37
N ARG A 112 12.45 3.46 10.74
CA ARG A 112 13.62 2.98 10.02
C ARG A 112 13.75 3.55 8.61
N LEU A 113 12.63 3.79 7.93
CA LEU A 113 12.62 4.07 6.49
C LEU A 113 12.30 5.51 6.12
N ALA A 114 11.80 6.33 7.07
CA ALA A 114 11.32 7.68 6.77
C ALA A 114 12.38 8.60 6.15
N SER A 115 13.64 8.51 6.60
CA SER A 115 14.72 9.35 6.07
C SER A 115 15.03 9.13 4.59
N GLN A 116 14.68 7.94 4.07
CA GLN A 116 14.97 7.50 2.71
C GLN A 116 13.78 7.67 1.76
N ALA A 117 12.59 7.94 2.32
CA ALA A 117 11.37 8.07 1.56
C ALA A 117 11.09 9.50 1.09
N GLY A 118 10.53 9.66 -0.10
CA GLY A 118 9.83 10.87 -0.50
C GLY A 118 8.47 10.98 0.20
N TYR A 119 7.75 9.86 0.32
CA TYR A 119 6.53 9.69 1.11
C TYR A 119 6.43 8.25 1.64
N LEU A 120 5.60 8.05 2.64
CA LEU A 120 5.38 6.75 3.28
C LEU A 120 3.92 6.33 3.13
N THR A 121 3.69 5.11 2.68
CA THR A 121 2.34 4.55 2.54
C THR A 121 2.07 3.51 3.62
N ILE A 122 1.04 3.76 4.42
CA ILE A 122 0.50 2.82 5.40
C ILE A 122 -0.50 1.90 4.70
N ASN A 123 -0.13 0.66 4.49
CA ASN A 123 -0.98 -0.30 3.76
C ASN A 123 -1.88 -1.07 4.73
N ILE A 124 -3.14 -0.65 4.85
CA ILE A 124 -4.16 -1.29 5.66
C ILE A 124 -5.20 -2.07 4.82
N SER A 125 -4.87 -2.39 3.58
CA SER A 125 -5.85 -2.77 2.57
C SER A 125 -5.70 -4.17 1.99
N SER A 126 -4.61 -4.89 2.31
CA SER A 126 -4.37 -6.20 1.72
C SER A 126 -5.41 -7.24 2.17
N PRO A 127 -6.04 -7.97 1.24
CA PRO A 127 -6.91 -9.07 1.60
C PRO A 127 -6.14 -10.34 2.00
N ASN A 128 -4.83 -10.35 1.78
CA ASN A 128 -3.98 -11.52 1.93
C ASN A 128 -3.26 -11.57 3.29
N THR A 129 -3.61 -10.66 4.21
CA THR A 129 -3.09 -10.60 5.58
C THR A 129 -4.28 -10.51 6.53
N GLU A 130 -4.45 -11.51 7.36
CA GLU A 130 -5.58 -11.64 8.29
C GLU A 130 -5.68 -10.44 9.23
N GLY A 131 -6.90 -9.92 9.43
CA GLY A 131 -7.19 -8.79 10.33
C GLY A 131 -6.55 -7.46 9.89
N LEU A 132 -6.00 -7.34 8.68
CA LEU A 132 -5.41 -6.09 8.22
C LEU A 132 -6.49 -5.07 7.86
N ARG A 133 -7.61 -5.53 7.32
CA ARG A 133 -8.74 -4.69 6.94
C ARG A 133 -9.58 -4.22 8.13
N ASP A 134 -9.36 -4.77 9.33
CA ASP A 134 -9.98 -4.28 10.57
C ASP A 134 -9.59 -2.82 10.84
N PHE A 135 -8.43 -2.37 10.32
CA PHE A 135 -8.05 -0.95 10.34
C PHE A 135 -8.94 -0.03 9.48
N HIS A 136 -9.93 -0.53 8.76
CA HIS A 136 -10.98 0.32 8.17
C HIS A 136 -12.06 0.68 9.21
N GLU A 137 -12.15 -0.04 10.32
CA GLU A 137 -13.03 0.31 11.42
C GLU A 137 -12.51 1.57 12.14
N GLN A 138 -13.41 2.49 12.45
CA GLN A 138 -13.10 3.81 12.99
C GLN A 138 -12.14 3.75 14.20
N LYS A 139 -12.41 2.86 15.17
CA LYS A 139 -11.64 2.74 16.40
C LYS A 139 -10.19 2.26 16.14
N GLU A 140 -10.03 1.26 15.28
CA GLU A 140 -8.72 0.69 14.97
C GLU A 140 -7.90 1.66 14.13
N LEU A 141 -8.53 2.35 13.15
CA LEU A 141 -7.88 3.38 12.36
C LEU A 141 -7.43 4.55 13.25
N GLU A 142 -8.30 5.03 14.14
CA GLU A 142 -7.97 6.13 15.03
C GLU A 142 -6.78 5.81 15.95
N LYS A 143 -6.75 4.61 16.50
CA LYS A 143 -5.64 4.11 17.33
C LYS A 143 -4.33 4.11 16.53
N LEU A 144 -4.34 3.57 15.31
CA LEU A 144 -3.17 3.53 14.42
C LEU A 144 -2.69 4.94 14.10
N LEU A 145 -3.58 5.86 13.71
CA LEU A 145 -3.23 7.24 13.34
C LEU A 145 -2.69 8.04 14.52
N THR A 146 -3.25 7.81 15.72
CA THR A 146 -2.73 8.40 16.97
C THR A 146 -1.27 8.00 17.19
N GLY A 147 -0.97 6.71 17.06
CA GLY A 147 0.40 6.21 17.21
C GLY A 147 1.34 6.72 16.12
N ILE A 148 0.88 6.78 14.86
CA ILE A 148 1.66 7.36 13.75
C ILE A 148 2.03 8.81 14.04
N ASN A 149 1.07 9.65 14.47
CA ASN A 149 1.34 11.04 14.79
C ASN A 149 2.31 11.19 15.97
N LYS A 150 2.21 10.32 16.99
CA LYS A 150 3.18 10.28 18.07
C LYS A 150 4.58 9.97 17.54
N ILE A 151 4.74 8.92 16.73
CA ILE A 151 6.03 8.54 16.15
C ILE A 151 6.57 9.63 15.21
N LYS A 152 5.72 10.27 14.39
CA LYS A 152 6.13 11.44 13.56
C LYS A 152 6.76 12.51 14.43
N LYS A 153 6.14 12.85 15.56
CA LYS A 153 6.64 13.86 16.50
C LYS A 153 7.93 13.41 17.20
N ASP A 154 7.91 12.21 17.82
CA ASP A 154 9.03 11.71 18.64
C ASP A 154 10.31 11.47 17.80
N LYS A 155 10.17 11.11 16.53
CA LYS A 155 11.26 10.83 15.60
C LYS A 155 11.50 11.97 14.59
N ASN A 156 10.80 13.09 14.74
CA ASN A 156 10.91 14.25 13.84
C ASN A 156 10.72 13.88 12.35
N ILE A 157 9.72 13.03 12.05
CA ILE A 157 9.42 12.59 10.69
C ILE A 157 8.57 13.65 10.00
N SER A 158 9.15 14.35 9.02
CA SER A 158 8.49 15.38 8.22
C SER A 158 7.92 14.87 6.90
N LYS A 159 8.13 13.59 6.57
CA LYS A 159 7.68 13.01 5.29
C LYS A 159 6.16 12.84 5.24
N PRO A 160 5.53 13.08 4.07
CA PRO A 160 4.11 12.83 3.88
C PRO A 160 3.73 11.38 4.20
N ILE A 161 2.61 11.21 4.90
CA ILE A 161 2.00 9.91 5.16
C ILE A 161 0.78 9.75 4.27
N VAL A 162 0.69 8.60 3.62
CA VAL A 162 -0.41 8.21 2.74
C VAL A 162 -1.05 6.94 3.28
N ILE A 163 -2.37 6.85 3.23
CA ILE A 163 -3.12 5.63 3.60
C ILE A 163 -3.59 4.91 2.35
N LYS A 164 -3.26 3.62 2.21
CA LYS A 164 -3.78 2.80 1.11
C LYS A 164 -4.94 1.95 1.57
N LEU A 165 -6.09 2.17 0.94
CA LEU A 165 -7.38 1.61 1.30
C LEU A 165 -7.80 0.45 0.39
N SER A 166 -8.67 -0.42 0.93
CA SER A 166 -9.34 -1.46 0.15
C SER A 166 -10.45 -0.87 -0.72
N PRO A 167 -10.73 -1.41 -1.90
CA PRO A 167 -11.91 -1.03 -2.66
C PRO A 167 -13.21 -1.60 -2.08
N ASP A 168 -13.11 -2.52 -1.13
CA ASP A 168 -14.24 -3.24 -0.53
C ASP A 168 -14.80 -2.53 0.72
N ILE A 169 -14.38 -1.28 0.98
CA ILE A 169 -14.89 -0.43 2.08
C ILE A 169 -16.40 -0.26 1.95
N LYS A 170 -17.10 -0.32 3.06
CA LYS A 170 -18.54 -0.04 3.12
C LYS A 170 -18.79 1.47 3.09
N ASP A 171 -19.88 1.88 2.44
CA ASP A 171 -20.22 3.30 2.31
C ASP A 171 -20.31 4.03 3.67
N ILE A 172 -20.83 3.36 4.70
CA ILE A 172 -20.92 3.92 6.06
C ILE A 172 -19.54 4.20 6.71
N GLU A 173 -18.48 3.56 6.22
CA GLU A 173 -17.11 3.73 6.73
C GLU A 173 -16.40 4.91 6.09
N ILE A 174 -16.82 5.31 4.87
CA ILE A 174 -16.11 6.31 4.05
C ILE A 174 -16.01 7.64 4.81
N ASN A 175 -17.12 8.21 5.27
CA ASN A 175 -17.14 9.51 5.94
C ASN A 175 -16.29 9.47 7.23
N LYS A 176 -16.38 8.38 8.00
CA LYS A 176 -15.57 8.20 9.21
C LYS A 176 -14.07 8.14 8.92
N ILE A 177 -13.68 7.46 7.83
CA ILE A 177 -12.29 7.41 7.39
C ILE A 177 -11.82 8.81 6.98
N ILE A 178 -12.63 9.56 6.23
CA ILE A 178 -12.30 10.93 5.79
C ILE A 178 -12.14 11.86 7.00
N GLU A 179 -13.08 11.84 7.96
CA GLU A 179 -12.98 12.60 9.21
C GLU A 179 -11.65 12.33 9.94
N LEU A 180 -11.26 11.06 10.06
CA LEU A 180 -10.01 10.69 10.71
C LEU A 180 -8.78 11.17 9.92
N ILE A 181 -8.79 11.03 8.58
CA ILE A 181 -7.71 11.49 7.71
C ILE A 181 -7.50 13.00 7.88
N ILE A 182 -8.58 13.78 7.91
CA ILE A 182 -8.53 15.23 8.12
C ILE A 182 -8.05 15.54 9.55
N LYS A 183 -8.64 14.91 10.58
CA LYS A 183 -8.28 15.09 11.99
C LYS A 183 -6.79 14.86 12.24
N TYR A 184 -6.24 13.81 11.68
CA TYR A 184 -4.84 13.40 11.85
C TYR A 184 -3.89 13.99 10.81
N LYS A 185 -4.38 14.87 9.92
CA LYS A 185 -3.60 15.57 8.88
C LYS A 185 -2.78 14.60 8.02
N ILE A 186 -3.42 13.52 7.58
CA ILE A 186 -2.82 12.58 6.63
C ILE A 186 -2.77 13.24 5.26
N GLU A 187 -1.61 13.20 4.63
CA GLU A 187 -1.34 14.00 3.45
C GLU A 187 -1.86 13.39 2.14
N GLY A 188 -2.29 12.12 2.14
CA GLY A 188 -2.83 11.50 0.92
C GLY A 188 -3.52 10.16 1.13
N ILE A 189 -4.27 9.73 0.11
CA ILE A 189 -4.97 8.46 0.07
C ILE A 189 -4.66 7.75 -1.24
N ILE A 190 -4.42 6.44 -1.20
CA ILE A 190 -4.32 5.59 -2.40
C ILE A 190 -5.61 4.77 -2.52
N LEU A 191 -6.32 4.99 -3.59
CA LEU A 191 -7.54 4.27 -3.98
C LEU A 191 -7.31 3.56 -5.33
N SER A 192 -7.15 2.25 -5.32
CA SER A 192 -7.28 1.35 -4.18
C SER A 192 -6.29 0.16 -4.27
N ASN A 193 -6.38 -0.75 -3.32
CA ASN A 193 -5.80 -2.09 -3.41
C ASN A 193 -6.71 -2.98 -4.28
N THR A 194 -6.47 -4.28 -4.31
CA THR A 194 -7.25 -5.31 -5.01
C THR A 194 -8.55 -5.65 -4.26
N THR A 195 -9.57 -6.14 -4.99
CA THR A 195 -10.87 -6.54 -4.44
C THR A 195 -10.98 -8.05 -4.25
N GLU A 196 -11.84 -8.48 -3.32
CA GLU A 196 -12.31 -9.87 -3.21
C GLU A 196 -13.70 -10.08 -3.85
N LYS A 197 -14.31 -9.00 -4.35
CA LYS A 197 -15.62 -8.97 -4.99
C LYS A 197 -15.51 -9.03 -6.51
N ASN A 198 -16.65 -8.89 -7.22
CA ASN A 198 -16.77 -8.74 -8.68
C ASN A 198 -16.24 -9.95 -9.47
N ARG A 199 -16.52 -11.18 -8.99
CA ARG A 199 -16.07 -12.42 -9.64
C ARG A 199 -17.15 -13.12 -10.46
N GLU A 200 -18.39 -12.72 -10.30
CA GLU A 200 -19.57 -13.40 -10.86
C GLU A 200 -19.53 -13.47 -12.37
N ASN A 201 -19.05 -12.40 -13.00
CA ASN A 201 -19.00 -12.26 -14.46
C ASN A 201 -17.67 -12.68 -15.09
N LEU A 202 -16.71 -13.18 -14.30
CA LEU A 202 -15.42 -13.62 -14.81
C LEU A 202 -15.59 -14.91 -15.61
N LYS A 203 -14.85 -15.00 -16.73
CA LYS A 203 -14.91 -16.09 -17.72
C LYS A 203 -13.77 -17.11 -17.57
N ASP A 204 -12.67 -16.70 -16.95
CA ASP A 204 -11.48 -17.54 -16.80
C ASP A 204 -11.73 -18.67 -15.81
N LEU A 205 -11.09 -19.83 -16.05
CA LEU A 205 -11.20 -21.01 -15.18
C LEU A 205 -10.66 -20.77 -13.78
N GLN A 206 -9.68 -19.88 -13.64
CA GLN A 206 -9.04 -19.53 -12.36
C GLN A 206 -9.79 -18.46 -11.55
N LYS A 207 -10.98 -18.05 -11.97
CA LYS A 207 -11.78 -17.01 -11.31
C LYS A 207 -12.08 -17.26 -9.83
N ASN A 208 -12.11 -18.53 -9.42
CA ASN A 208 -12.41 -18.95 -8.04
C ASN A 208 -11.19 -19.02 -7.13
N GLU A 209 -9.99 -18.73 -7.65
CA GLU A 209 -8.78 -18.70 -6.83
C GLU A 209 -8.87 -17.65 -5.74
N LYS A 210 -8.43 -18.00 -4.51
CA LYS A 210 -8.38 -17.05 -3.39
C LYS A 210 -7.34 -15.98 -3.63
N GLY A 211 -7.61 -14.75 -3.19
CA GLY A 211 -6.70 -13.61 -3.30
C GLY A 211 -7.38 -12.35 -3.81
N GLY A 212 -6.63 -11.29 -3.97
CA GLY A 212 -7.13 -10.01 -4.47
C GLY A 212 -7.16 -9.96 -5.99
N LEU A 213 -8.30 -9.57 -6.55
CA LEU A 213 -8.55 -9.38 -7.97
C LEU A 213 -8.18 -7.95 -8.39
N SER A 214 -7.45 -7.81 -9.49
CA SER A 214 -7.08 -6.54 -10.12
C SER A 214 -7.34 -6.60 -11.63
N GLY A 215 -7.13 -5.47 -12.32
CA GLY A 215 -7.34 -5.35 -13.76
C GLY A 215 -8.72 -4.81 -14.10
N GLN A 216 -9.21 -5.12 -15.29
CA GLN A 216 -10.45 -4.56 -15.83
C GLN A 216 -11.66 -4.69 -14.88
N PRO A 217 -11.89 -5.81 -14.18
CA PRO A 217 -13.04 -5.93 -13.27
C PRO A 217 -13.03 -4.96 -12.09
N LEU A 218 -11.85 -4.44 -11.71
CA LEU A 218 -11.71 -3.49 -10.60
C LEU A 218 -11.92 -2.02 -11.02
N LYS A 219 -11.81 -1.71 -12.31
CA LYS A 219 -11.76 -0.34 -12.83
C LYS A 219 -12.92 0.52 -12.36
N ASP A 220 -14.14 0.08 -12.55
CA ASP A 220 -15.34 0.87 -12.24
C ASP A 220 -15.54 1.04 -10.73
N LEU A 221 -15.25 -0.02 -9.96
CA LEU A 221 -15.29 0.04 -8.49
C LEU A 221 -14.28 1.05 -7.96
N SER A 222 -13.04 1.01 -8.43
CA SER A 222 -11.98 1.95 -8.03
C SER A 222 -12.32 3.38 -8.42
N THR A 223 -12.81 3.61 -9.66
CA THR A 223 -13.22 4.93 -10.14
C THR A 223 -14.37 5.50 -9.32
N THR A 224 -15.37 4.65 -8.98
CA THR A 224 -16.50 5.06 -8.16
C THR A 224 -16.05 5.44 -6.75
N LEU A 225 -15.13 4.67 -6.18
CA LEU A 225 -14.57 4.96 -4.86
C LEU A 225 -13.81 6.30 -4.85
N ILE A 226 -12.99 6.56 -5.86
CA ILE A 226 -12.29 7.85 -6.03
C ILE A 226 -13.29 9.01 -6.05
N LYS A 227 -14.38 8.88 -6.84
CA LYS A 227 -15.41 9.92 -6.91
C LYS A 227 -16.09 10.18 -5.57
N LYS A 228 -16.32 9.13 -4.76
CA LYS A 228 -16.89 9.28 -3.42
C LYS A 228 -15.95 10.05 -2.50
N PHE A 229 -14.69 9.66 -2.42
CA PHE A 229 -13.69 10.36 -1.59
C PHE A 229 -13.39 11.79 -2.05
N TYR A 230 -13.54 12.09 -3.33
CA TYR A 230 -13.29 13.45 -3.87
C TYR A 230 -14.41 14.44 -3.59
N LYS A 231 -15.64 13.98 -3.35
CA LYS A 231 -16.80 14.84 -3.10
C LYS A 231 -16.91 15.31 -1.65
N GLU A 232 -16.29 14.60 -0.73
CA GLU A 232 -16.24 14.92 0.70
C GLU A 232 -14.98 15.75 1.05
#